data_cb7939c27074c7f9d6da3c1bc058eeac
#
_entry.id   cb7939c27074c7f9d6da3c1bc058eeac
#
_cell.length_a   1.000
_cell.length_b   1.000
_cell.length_c   1.000
_cell.angle_alpha   90.00
_cell.angle_beta   90.00
_cell.angle_gamma   90.00
#
_symmetry.space_group_name_H-M   'P 1'
#
loop_
_entity.id
_entity.type
_entity.pdbx_description
1 polymer ?
#
loop_
_entity_poly.entity_id
_entity_poly.type
_entity_poly.pdbx_seq_one_letter_code
_entity_poly.pdbx_strand_id
1 'polypeptide(L)'
;MNYAGCPRILQTRLHPAINAEFALTMKNPLDSVGATITLGVLFSIIVIVLPQTPDLGGFHNLGLGRWLHIVTGVFWIGLLYYFNVAQIPALAAANADAGGPGGAGIVKYVAPRALLWFRWAALATWLTGGWLLGANFMNAFTLQPGHVVIGIGAWLGTIMLFNVWALIWPNQKKVIGVVPATDEEKAKARRVATLTSRVNFLLSFPMLLCMGGQSHGLPF
;
A
#
# COMPACT_ATOMS: atom_id res chain seq x y z
N MET A 1 -77.15 -32.12 2.74
CA MET A 1 -76.91 -31.56 4.07
C MET A 1 -75.68 -30.74 4.05
N ASN A 2 -75.84 -29.40 4.19
CA ASN A 2 -74.82 -28.39 4.24
C ASN A 2 -74.03 -28.48 5.55
N TYR A 3 -72.71 -28.36 5.50
CA TYR A 3 -71.97 -27.81 6.59
C TYR A 3 -71.03 -26.72 6.04
N ALA A 4 -71.43 -25.51 6.35
CA ALA A 4 -70.68 -24.28 6.18
C ALA A 4 -69.65 -24.11 7.30
N GLY A 5 -68.59 -23.39 7.03
CA GLY A 5 -67.93 -22.53 8.01
C GLY A 5 -66.67 -23.07 8.67
N CYS A 6 -65.50 -22.90 8.02
CA CYS A 6 -64.25 -22.78 8.71
C CYS A 6 -63.74 -21.33 8.58
N PRO A 7 -63.49 -20.58 9.66
CA PRO A 7 -63.05 -19.18 9.59
C PRO A 7 -61.63 -19.10 9.04
N ARG A 8 -61.44 -18.26 8.02
CA ARG A 8 -60.12 -17.84 7.52
C ARG A 8 -59.35 -17.14 8.65
N ILE A 9 -58.37 -17.82 9.17
CA ILE A 9 -57.37 -17.20 10.02
C ILE A 9 -56.69 -16.10 9.22
N LEU A 10 -56.79 -14.87 9.71
CA LEU A 10 -56.08 -13.70 9.20
C LEU A 10 -54.58 -14.02 9.10
N GLN A 11 -54.12 -14.35 7.91
CA GLN A 11 -52.73 -14.17 7.58
C GLN A 11 -52.50 -12.66 7.50
N THR A 12 -52.07 -12.05 8.58
CA THR A 12 -51.44 -10.74 8.57
C THR A 12 -50.25 -10.81 7.64
N ARG A 13 -50.46 -10.43 6.39
CA ARG A 13 -49.37 -10.09 5.48
C ARG A 13 -48.68 -8.87 6.10
N LEU A 14 -47.62 -9.08 6.85
CA LEU A 14 -46.68 -8.05 7.18
C LEU A 14 -46.25 -7.42 5.84
N HIS A 15 -46.48 -6.13 5.72
CA HIS A 15 -46.27 -5.34 4.51
C HIS A 15 -44.84 -5.60 3.96
N PRO A 16 -44.67 -5.97 2.68
CA PRO A 16 -43.35 -6.15 2.07
C PRO A 16 -42.50 -4.89 2.09
N ALA A 17 -43.11 -3.71 2.28
CA ALA A 17 -42.41 -2.44 2.45
C ALA A 17 -41.57 -2.36 3.74
N ILE A 18 -42.01 -2.99 4.85
CA ILE A 18 -41.23 -2.96 6.10
C ILE A 18 -39.99 -3.83 6.02
N ASN A 19 -40.00 -4.91 5.26
CA ASN A 19 -38.83 -5.74 5.02
C ASN A 19 -37.87 -5.12 3.96
N ALA A 20 -38.36 -4.24 3.10
CA ALA A 20 -37.53 -3.52 2.13
C ALA A 20 -36.82 -2.30 2.73
N GLU A 21 -37.41 -1.66 3.73
CA GLU A 21 -36.82 -0.50 4.43
C GLU A 21 -35.82 -0.91 5.51
N PHE A 22 -35.95 -2.11 6.10
CA PHE A 22 -34.99 -2.64 7.06
C PHE A 22 -33.87 -3.46 6.40
N ALA A 23 -33.97 -3.76 5.13
CA ALA A 23 -32.85 -4.00 4.26
C ALA A 23 -32.21 -2.64 3.89
N LEU A 24 -31.88 -1.82 4.88
CA LEU A 24 -30.72 -0.92 4.75
C LEU A 24 -29.66 -1.78 4.14
N THR A 25 -29.38 -1.55 2.85
CA THR A 25 -28.31 -2.16 2.09
C THR A 25 -27.03 -1.86 2.85
N MET A 26 -26.75 -2.67 3.85
CA MET A 26 -25.43 -2.72 4.48
C MET A 26 -24.52 -3.10 3.33
N LYS A 27 -23.99 -2.07 2.62
CA LYS A 27 -22.98 -2.29 1.59
C LYS A 27 -21.92 -3.14 2.24
N ASN A 28 -21.69 -4.32 1.68
CA ASN A 28 -20.64 -5.19 2.18
C ASN A 28 -19.35 -4.36 2.26
N PRO A 29 -18.74 -4.19 3.44
CA PRO A 29 -17.54 -3.37 3.55
C PRO A 29 -16.38 -3.90 2.69
N LEU A 30 -16.44 -5.17 2.28
CA LEU A 30 -15.48 -5.76 1.37
C LEU A 30 -15.65 -5.32 -0.10
N ASP A 31 -16.76 -4.68 -0.46
CA ASP A 31 -16.97 -4.12 -1.80
C ASP A 31 -16.14 -2.85 -2.05
N SER A 32 -15.55 -2.27 -1.01
CA SER A 32 -14.75 -1.07 -1.07
C SER A 32 -13.36 -1.27 -0.45
N VAL A 33 -12.31 -0.99 -1.22
CA VAL A 33 -10.93 -1.07 -0.73
C VAL A 33 -10.72 -0.23 0.54
N GLY A 34 -11.29 0.98 0.57
CA GLY A 34 -11.19 1.86 1.76
C GLY A 34 -11.84 1.23 2.99
N ALA A 35 -13.05 0.69 2.87
CA ALA A 35 -13.74 0.02 3.98
C ALA A 35 -13.00 -1.26 4.41
N THR A 36 -12.46 -2.04 3.47
CA THR A 36 -11.66 -3.23 3.78
C THR A 36 -10.40 -2.87 4.57
N ILE A 37 -9.67 -1.82 4.18
CA ILE A 37 -8.50 -1.34 4.93
C ILE A 37 -8.91 -0.90 6.33
N THR A 38 -10.00 -0.12 6.46
CA THR A 38 -10.51 0.34 7.75
C THR A 38 -10.87 -0.84 8.66
N LEU A 39 -11.56 -1.86 8.14
CA LEU A 39 -11.85 -3.08 8.89
C LEU A 39 -10.59 -3.82 9.32
N GLY A 40 -9.59 -3.94 8.44
CA GLY A 40 -8.31 -4.55 8.77
C GLY A 40 -7.59 -3.82 9.89
N VAL A 41 -7.59 -2.47 9.87
CA VAL A 41 -7.04 -1.65 10.96
C VAL A 41 -7.81 -1.83 12.26
N LEU A 42 -9.16 -1.79 12.22
CA LEU A 42 -10.00 -2.02 13.39
C LEU A 42 -9.78 -3.41 13.98
N PHE A 43 -9.71 -4.45 13.15
CA PHE A 43 -9.41 -5.81 13.59
C PHE A 43 -8.02 -5.90 14.24
N SER A 44 -7.02 -5.22 13.69
CA SER A 44 -5.68 -5.15 14.30
C SER A 44 -5.72 -4.46 15.67
N ILE A 45 -6.51 -3.39 15.84
CA ILE A 45 -6.71 -2.72 17.13
C ILE A 45 -7.38 -3.69 18.12
N ILE A 46 -8.38 -4.44 17.69
CA ILE A 46 -9.05 -5.45 18.52
C ILE A 46 -8.03 -6.51 18.98
N VAL A 47 -7.20 -7.02 18.08
CA VAL A 47 -6.14 -8.00 18.42
C VAL A 47 -5.13 -7.43 19.42
N ILE A 48 -4.83 -6.13 19.37
CA ILE A 48 -3.94 -5.48 20.33
C ILE A 48 -4.59 -5.28 21.70
N VAL A 49 -5.89 -4.94 21.73
CA VAL A 49 -6.58 -4.51 22.96
C VAL A 49 -7.18 -5.68 23.74
N LEU A 50 -7.73 -6.69 23.03
CA LEU A 50 -8.44 -7.81 23.67
C LEU A 50 -7.58 -8.66 24.60
N PRO A 51 -6.33 -9.05 24.27
CA PRO A 51 -5.54 -9.87 25.15
C PRO A 51 -4.63 -9.03 26.07
N GLN A 52 -5.21 -8.14 26.89
CA GLN A 52 -4.48 -7.47 27.97
C GLN A 52 -4.23 -8.46 29.11
N THR A 53 -3.42 -9.49 28.83
CA THR A 53 -2.95 -10.41 29.88
C THR A 53 -1.62 -9.91 30.42
N PRO A 54 -1.27 -10.19 31.71
CA PRO A 54 0.02 -9.81 32.29
C PRO A 54 1.23 -10.27 31.46
N ASP A 55 1.09 -11.38 30.74
CA ASP A 55 2.15 -12.00 29.93
C ASP A 55 2.38 -11.29 28.59
N LEU A 56 1.42 -10.52 28.08
CA LEU A 56 1.54 -9.81 26.80
C LEU A 56 2.08 -8.37 26.96
N GLY A 57 2.24 -7.91 28.19
CA GLY A 57 2.70 -6.54 28.48
C GLY A 57 1.66 -5.47 28.14
N GLY A 58 1.94 -4.23 28.51
CA GLY A 58 1.11 -3.08 28.20
C GLY A 58 1.30 -2.58 26.74
N PHE A 59 0.50 -1.56 26.36
CA PHE A 59 0.62 -0.91 25.04
C PHE A 59 2.04 -0.35 24.83
N HIS A 60 2.71 -0.86 23.78
CA HIS A 60 4.03 -0.40 23.37
C HIS A 60 3.93 0.48 22.12
N ASN A 61 4.19 1.78 22.26
CA ASN A 61 4.21 2.74 21.15
C ASN A 61 5.19 2.35 20.04
N LEU A 62 6.35 1.78 20.39
CA LEU A 62 7.32 1.26 19.42
C LEU A 62 6.81 0.01 18.69
N GLY A 63 5.99 -0.81 19.35
CA GLY A 63 5.28 -1.94 18.71
C GLY A 63 4.33 -1.45 17.62
N LEU A 64 3.52 -0.43 17.92
CA LEU A 64 2.64 0.22 16.95
C LEU A 64 3.44 0.86 15.81
N GLY A 65 4.52 1.58 16.13
CA GLY A 65 5.40 2.17 15.13
C GLY A 65 5.99 1.13 14.18
N ARG A 66 6.42 -0.02 14.70
CA ARG A 66 6.95 -1.13 13.90
C ARG A 66 5.89 -1.73 13.00
N TRP A 67 4.68 -1.96 13.51
CA TRP A 67 3.57 -2.46 12.72
C TRP A 67 3.23 -1.50 11.57
N LEU A 68 3.10 -0.20 11.84
CA LEU A 68 2.86 0.82 10.82
C LEU A 68 3.99 0.88 9.78
N HIS A 69 5.25 0.80 10.21
CA HIS A 69 6.40 0.77 9.31
C HIS A 69 6.38 -0.44 8.38
N ILE A 70 6.06 -1.62 8.91
CA ILE A 70 5.95 -2.84 8.12
C ILE A 70 4.79 -2.74 7.12
N VAL A 71 3.60 -2.34 7.56
CA VAL A 71 2.41 -2.25 6.68
C VAL A 71 2.64 -1.25 5.54
N THR A 72 3.14 -0.05 5.86
CA THR A 72 3.43 0.95 4.84
C THR A 72 4.59 0.52 3.94
N GLY A 73 5.59 -0.16 4.50
CA GLY A 73 6.71 -0.75 3.76
C GLY A 73 6.26 -1.82 2.76
N VAL A 74 5.31 -2.67 3.14
CA VAL A 74 4.72 -3.67 2.23
C VAL A 74 4.04 -2.99 1.04
N PHE A 75 3.28 -1.91 1.26
CA PHE A 75 2.71 -1.14 0.16
C PHE A 75 3.78 -0.51 -0.73
N TRP A 76 4.80 0.12 -0.14
CA TRP A 76 5.86 0.77 -0.90
C TRP A 76 6.68 -0.22 -1.72
N ILE A 77 7.25 -1.22 -1.06
CA ILE A 77 8.15 -2.18 -1.72
C ILE A 77 7.35 -3.14 -2.63
N GLY A 78 6.16 -3.56 -2.23
CA GLY A 78 5.29 -4.38 -3.06
C GLY A 78 4.90 -3.70 -4.37
N LEU A 79 4.54 -2.41 -4.34
CA LEU A 79 4.27 -1.64 -5.55
C LEU A 79 5.53 -1.38 -6.38
N LEU A 80 6.70 -1.18 -5.75
CA LEU A 80 7.97 -1.08 -6.46
C LEU A 80 8.25 -2.35 -7.27
N TYR A 81 8.03 -3.52 -6.67
CA TYR A 81 8.22 -4.81 -7.31
C TYR A 81 7.18 -5.03 -8.41
N TYR A 82 5.92 -4.73 -8.15
CA TYR A 82 4.86 -4.76 -9.14
C TYR A 82 5.20 -3.93 -10.39
N PHE A 83 5.67 -2.69 -10.22
CA PHE A 83 6.07 -1.85 -11.37
C PHE A 83 7.17 -2.50 -12.19
N ASN A 84 8.21 -3.03 -11.55
CA ASN A 84 9.39 -3.53 -12.25
C ASN A 84 9.21 -4.94 -12.83
N VAL A 85 8.47 -5.81 -12.14
CA VAL A 85 8.31 -7.22 -12.50
C VAL A 85 7.06 -7.46 -13.37
N ALA A 86 5.99 -6.68 -13.15
CA ALA A 86 4.73 -6.90 -13.84
C ALA A 86 4.36 -5.75 -14.79
N GLN A 87 4.18 -4.52 -14.29
CA GLN A 87 3.58 -3.45 -15.08
C GLN A 87 4.47 -2.98 -16.25
N ILE A 88 5.76 -2.76 -16.02
CA ILE A 88 6.68 -2.30 -17.08
C ILE A 88 6.82 -3.35 -18.19
N PRO A 89 7.06 -4.65 -17.91
CA PRO A 89 7.10 -5.67 -18.94
C PRO A 89 5.77 -5.86 -19.67
N ALA A 90 4.64 -5.88 -18.93
CA ALA A 90 3.32 -6.01 -19.53
C ALA A 90 3.00 -4.85 -20.48
N LEU A 91 3.37 -3.61 -20.10
CA LEU A 91 3.17 -2.44 -20.94
C LEU A 91 4.03 -2.49 -22.20
N ALA A 92 5.26 -2.99 -22.09
CA ALA A 92 6.13 -3.20 -23.25
C ALA A 92 5.56 -4.24 -24.20
N ALA A 93 5.08 -5.37 -23.66
CA ALA A 93 4.43 -6.42 -24.46
C ALA A 93 3.15 -5.92 -25.14
N ALA A 94 2.28 -5.23 -24.41
CA ALA A 94 1.04 -4.67 -24.96
C ALA A 94 1.27 -3.64 -26.08
N ASN A 95 2.34 -2.86 -26.00
CA ASN A 95 2.69 -1.90 -27.03
C ASN A 95 3.36 -2.55 -28.27
N ALA A 96 3.95 -3.73 -28.12
CA ALA A 96 4.52 -4.50 -29.23
C ALA A 96 3.49 -5.35 -29.97
N ASP A 97 2.34 -5.62 -29.35
CA ASP A 97 1.25 -6.41 -29.94
C ASP A 97 0.41 -5.53 -30.90
N ALA A 98 0.70 -5.64 -32.20
CA ALA A 98 0.04 -4.83 -33.25
C ALA A 98 -1.46 -5.13 -33.40
N GLY A 99 -1.93 -6.30 -32.96
CA GLY A 99 -3.37 -6.68 -32.99
C GLY A 99 -4.09 -6.54 -31.64
N GLY A 100 -3.37 -6.21 -30.60
CA GLY A 100 -3.88 -6.15 -29.24
C GLY A 100 -4.46 -4.80 -28.84
N PRO A 101 -5.05 -4.70 -27.63
CA PRO A 101 -5.67 -3.47 -27.13
C PRO A 101 -4.65 -2.39 -26.75
N GLY A 102 -3.34 -2.65 -26.82
CA GLY A 102 -2.28 -1.74 -26.40
C GLY A 102 -2.24 -1.47 -24.89
N GLY A 103 -1.29 -0.63 -24.47
CA GLY A 103 -1.07 -0.31 -23.06
C GLY A 103 -1.87 0.87 -22.49
N ALA A 104 -2.74 1.50 -23.27
CA ALA A 104 -3.45 2.74 -22.89
C ALA A 104 -4.30 2.57 -21.62
N GLY A 105 -4.96 1.44 -21.45
CA GLY A 105 -5.77 1.13 -20.26
C GLY A 105 -4.92 1.05 -18.97
N ILE A 106 -3.75 0.46 -19.04
CA ILE A 106 -2.81 0.38 -17.91
C ILE A 106 -2.37 1.78 -17.49
N VAL A 107 -1.98 2.61 -18.46
CA VAL A 107 -1.52 3.99 -18.21
C VAL A 107 -2.65 4.86 -17.63
N LYS A 108 -3.87 4.72 -18.16
CA LYS A 108 -5.02 5.56 -17.78
C LYS A 108 -5.64 5.16 -16.44
N TYR A 109 -5.79 3.88 -16.16
CA TYR A 109 -6.59 3.40 -15.02
C TYR A 109 -5.78 2.80 -13.89
N VAL A 110 -4.68 2.11 -14.17
CA VAL A 110 -3.88 1.41 -13.16
C VAL A 110 -2.77 2.31 -12.62
N ALA A 111 -1.96 2.88 -13.52
CA ALA A 111 -0.77 3.62 -13.13
C ALA A 111 -1.04 4.80 -12.18
N PRO A 112 -2.07 5.67 -12.36
CA PRO A 112 -2.29 6.79 -11.45
C PRO A 112 -2.62 6.34 -10.02
N ARG A 113 -3.41 5.26 -9.86
CA ARG A 113 -3.76 4.69 -8.55
C ARG A 113 -2.56 4.06 -7.88
N ALA A 114 -1.82 3.23 -8.61
CA ALA A 114 -0.63 2.57 -8.08
C ALA A 114 0.46 3.59 -7.69
N LEU A 115 0.68 4.63 -8.49
CA LEU A 115 1.63 5.72 -8.19
C LEU A 115 1.19 6.58 -7.00
N LEU A 116 -0.12 6.75 -6.77
CA LEU A 116 -0.63 7.45 -5.59
C LEU A 116 -0.24 6.70 -4.32
N TRP A 117 -0.58 5.43 -4.23
CA TRP A 117 -0.26 4.59 -3.07
C TRP A 117 1.25 4.45 -2.89
N PHE A 118 1.98 4.23 -3.97
CA PHE A 118 3.43 4.06 -3.96
C PHE A 118 4.16 5.24 -3.30
N ARG A 119 3.90 6.48 -3.73
CA ARG A 119 4.61 7.65 -3.20
C ARG A 119 4.25 7.99 -1.76
N TRP A 120 2.96 7.84 -1.39
CA TRP A 120 2.52 8.12 -0.02
C TRP A 120 2.96 7.01 0.95
N ALA A 121 2.93 5.76 0.52
CA ALA A 121 3.48 4.65 1.28
C ALA A 121 4.99 4.81 1.52
N ALA A 122 5.75 5.27 0.51
CA ALA A 122 7.17 5.57 0.66
C ALA A 122 7.42 6.63 1.74
N LEU A 123 6.67 7.73 1.72
CA LEU A 123 6.77 8.77 2.73
C LEU A 123 6.38 8.26 4.12
N ALA A 124 5.24 7.56 4.23
CA ALA A 124 4.77 7.00 5.49
C ALA A 124 5.77 5.99 6.09
N THR A 125 6.37 5.15 5.25
CA THR A 125 7.41 4.21 5.68
C THR A 125 8.63 4.95 6.22
N TRP A 126 9.08 6.00 5.56
CA TRP A 126 10.23 6.78 6.02
C TRP A 126 9.94 7.49 7.35
N LEU A 127 8.76 8.12 7.49
CA LEU A 127 8.36 8.80 8.72
C LEU A 127 8.23 7.83 9.90
N THR A 128 7.63 6.68 9.69
CA THR A 128 7.51 5.65 10.73
C THR A 128 8.86 5.03 11.07
N GLY A 129 9.77 4.91 10.09
CA GLY A 129 11.16 4.53 10.32
C GLY A 129 11.92 5.54 11.19
N GLY A 130 11.76 6.84 10.93
CA GLY A 130 12.30 7.90 11.78
C GLY A 130 11.75 7.86 13.21
N TRP A 131 10.47 7.60 13.38
CA TRP A 131 9.84 7.39 14.68
C TRP A 131 10.47 6.19 15.43
N LEU A 132 10.67 5.07 14.74
CA LEU A 132 11.28 3.87 15.33
C LEU A 132 12.74 4.10 15.78
N LEU A 133 13.51 4.89 15.05
CA LEU A 133 14.85 5.27 15.42
C LEU A 133 14.86 6.16 16.68
N GLY A 134 13.85 7.02 16.84
CA GLY A 134 13.70 7.89 18.03
C GLY A 134 14.98 8.63 18.37
N ALA A 135 15.46 8.49 19.60
CA ALA A 135 16.70 9.11 20.06
C ALA A 135 17.95 8.63 19.31
N ASN A 136 17.91 7.46 18.68
CA ASN A 136 19.02 6.92 17.90
C ASN A 136 19.02 7.38 16.43
N PHE A 137 18.14 8.29 16.05
CA PHE A 137 18.06 8.79 14.68
C PHE A 137 19.42 9.29 14.17
N MET A 138 20.05 10.20 14.93
CA MET A 138 21.36 10.73 14.56
C MET A 138 22.44 9.65 14.57
N ASN A 139 22.43 8.74 15.54
CA ASN A 139 23.39 7.64 15.62
C ASN A 139 23.32 6.74 14.37
N ALA A 140 22.12 6.45 13.88
CA ALA A 140 21.92 5.68 12.64
C ALA A 140 22.43 6.45 11.42
N PHE A 141 22.04 7.72 11.25
CA PHE A 141 22.44 8.50 10.07
C PHE A 141 23.93 8.90 10.07
N THR A 142 24.60 8.92 11.24
CA THR A 142 26.05 9.11 11.36
C THR A 142 26.83 7.80 11.47
N LEU A 143 26.17 6.65 11.29
CA LEU A 143 26.76 5.31 11.28
C LEU A 143 27.57 4.98 12.54
N GLN A 144 27.08 5.40 13.70
CA GLN A 144 27.76 5.13 14.97
C GLN A 144 27.83 3.63 15.28
N PRO A 145 28.83 3.16 16.05
CA PRO A 145 28.92 1.76 16.46
C PRO A 145 27.61 1.24 17.05
N GLY A 146 27.20 0.04 16.65
CA GLY A 146 25.91 -0.57 17.02
C GLY A 146 24.72 -0.10 16.19
N HIS A 147 24.87 0.95 15.37
CA HIS A 147 23.81 1.49 14.51
C HIS A 147 24.17 1.47 13.01
N VAL A 148 25.32 0.89 12.65
CA VAL A 148 25.82 0.89 11.25
C VAL A 148 24.84 0.18 10.32
N VAL A 149 24.34 -0.99 10.68
CA VAL A 149 23.47 -1.80 9.84
C VAL A 149 22.17 -1.05 9.55
N ILE A 150 21.47 -0.60 10.60
CA ILE A 150 20.23 0.17 10.43
C ILE A 150 20.49 1.50 9.74
N GLY A 151 21.63 2.13 9.96
CA GLY A 151 22.03 3.38 9.35
C GLY A 151 22.19 3.26 7.83
N ILE A 152 22.86 2.20 7.37
CA ILE A 152 22.93 1.89 5.93
C ILE A 152 21.53 1.70 5.35
N GLY A 153 20.68 0.92 6.02
CA GLY A 153 19.28 0.72 5.61
C GLY A 153 18.49 2.04 5.55
N ALA A 154 18.66 2.91 6.55
CA ALA A 154 18.01 4.23 6.60
C ALA A 154 18.46 5.16 5.47
N TRP A 155 19.76 5.18 5.15
CA TRP A 155 20.29 5.94 4.01
C TRP A 155 19.77 5.41 2.69
N LEU A 156 19.76 4.09 2.47
CA LEU A 156 19.19 3.49 1.27
C LEU A 156 17.72 3.84 1.12
N GLY A 157 16.94 3.72 2.20
CA GLY A 157 15.52 4.12 2.20
C GLY A 157 15.33 5.61 1.89
N THR A 158 16.20 6.48 2.40
CA THR A 158 16.17 7.93 2.15
C THR A 158 16.47 8.24 0.68
N ILE A 159 17.49 7.62 0.09
CA ILE A 159 17.81 7.76 -1.33
C ILE A 159 16.63 7.28 -2.19
N MET A 160 16.04 6.13 -1.84
CA MET A 160 14.88 5.59 -2.54
C MET A 160 13.67 6.53 -2.44
N LEU A 161 13.40 7.12 -1.28
CA LEU A 161 12.34 8.12 -1.09
C LEU A 161 12.59 9.37 -1.94
N PHE A 162 13.82 9.90 -1.91
CA PHE A 162 14.22 11.02 -2.76
C PHE A 162 13.93 10.70 -4.23
N ASN A 163 14.36 9.54 -4.70
CA ASN A 163 14.11 9.10 -6.07
C ASN A 163 12.61 9.07 -6.42
N VAL A 164 11.76 8.64 -5.47
CA VAL A 164 10.30 8.61 -5.69
C VAL A 164 9.75 10.02 -5.91
N TRP A 165 10.10 10.97 -5.05
CA TRP A 165 9.49 12.29 -5.05
C TRP A 165 10.16 13.29 -6.00
N ALA A 166 11.49 13.23 -6.14
CA ALA A 166 12.25 14.16 -6.94
C ALA A 166 12.44 13.72 -8.40
N LEU A 167 12.47 12.41 -8.66
CA LEU A 167 12.77 11.90 -10.00
C LEU A 167 11.58 11.13 -10.61
N ILE A 168 11.03 10.15 -9.93
CA ILE A 168 9.97 9.30 -10.48
C ILE A 168 8.68 10.11 -10.66
N TRP A 169 8.20 10.76 -9.60
CA TRP A 169 6.91 11.42 -9.63
C TRP A 169 6.82 12.60 -10.62
N PRO A 170 7.78 13.52 -10.70
CA PRO A 170 7.73 14.60 -11.70
C PRO A 170 7.69 14.09 -13.14
N ASN A 171 8.45 13.04 -13.45
CA ASN A 171 8.45 12.42 -14.76
C ASN A 171 7.16 11.63 -15.04
N GLN A 172 6.65 10.92 -14.05
CA GLN A 172 5.37 10.20 -14.19
C GLN A 172 4.19 11.13 -14.44
N LYS A 173 4.15 12.33 -13.86
CA LYS A 173 3.12 13.34 -14.17
C LYS A 173 3.01 13.66 -15.65
N LYS A 174 4.15 13.73 -16.35
CA LYS A 174 4.20 13.94 -17.81
C LYS A 174 3.67 12.70 -18.55
N VAL A 175 4.11 11.52 -18.14
CA VAL A 175 3.72 10.24 -18.78
C VAL A 175 2.22 9.96 -18.69
N ILE A 176 1.61 10.21 -17.52
CA ILE A 176 0.18 9.97 -17.26
C ILE A 176 -0.71 11.16 -17.67
N GLY A 177 -0.14 12.24 -18.21
CA GLY A 177 -0.89 13.39 -18.72
C GLY A 177 -1.39 14.38 -17.69
N VAL A 178 -0.89 14.34 -16.44
CA VAL A 178 -1.20 15.35 -15.39
C VAL A 178 -0.52 16.70 -15.73
N VAL A 179 0.64 16.65 -16.33
CA VAL A 179 1.37 17.81 -16.84
C VAL A 179 1.45 17.70 -18.34
N PRO A 180 1.08 18.76 -19.11
CA PRO A 180 1.24 18.77 -20.57
C PRO A 180 2.70 18.54 -20.95
N ALA A 181 2.93 17.69 -21.94
CA ALA A 181 4.26 17.38 -22.47
C ALA A 181 4.15 16.86 -23.91
N THR A 182 5.15 17.14 -24.72
CA THR A 182 5.29 16.58 -26.07
C THR A 182 5.55 15.07 -26.01
N ASP A 183 5.40 14.38 -27.11
CA ASP A 183 5.66 12.93 -27.15
C ASP A 183 7.14 12.60 -26.92
N GLU A 184 8.04 13.47 -27.37
CA GLU A 184 9.48 13.38 -27.09
C GLU A 184 9.77 13.54 -25.59
N GLU A 185 9.17 14.56 -24.95
CA GLU A 185 9.29 14.77 -23.51
C GLU A 185 8.72 13.61 -22.69
N LYS A 186 7.58 13.05 -23.10
CA LYS A 186 7.00 11.86 -22.48
C LYS A 186 7.91 10.64 -22.62
N ALA A 187 8.54 10.44 -23.79
CA ALA A 187 9.48 9.34 -24.01
C ALA A 187 10.70 9.47 -23.09
N LYS A 188 11.30 10.67 -23.00
CA LYS A 188 12.39 10.98 -22.08
C LYS A 188 12.00 10.79 -20.62
N ALA A 189 10.84 11.32 -20.23
CA ALA A 189 10.30 11.19 -18.86
C ALA A 189 10.07 9.74 -18.48
N ARG A 190 9.51 8.91 -19.39
CA ARG A 190 9.34 7.48 -19.20
C ARG A 190 10.67 6.78 -18.98
N ARG A 191 11.69 7.11 -19.78
CA ARG A 191 13.03 6.54 -19.63
C ARG A 191 13.63 6.85 -18.26
N VAL A 192 13.60 8.12 -17.83
CA VAL A 192 14.11 8.54 -16.52
C VAL A 192 13.35 7.82 -15.39
N ALA A 193 12.03 7.85 -15.41
CA ALA A 193 11.22 7.21 -14.37
C ALA A 193 11.48 5.69 -14.28
N THR A 194 11.61 5.02 -15.43
CA THR A 194 11.88 3.57 -15.46
C THR A 194 13.26 3.25 -14.91
N LEU A 195 14.30 3.96 -15.32
CA LEU A 195 15.66 3.72 -14.82
C LEU A 195 15.77 4.00 -13.32
N THR A 196 15.20 5.11 -12.85
CA THR A 196 15.19 5.45 -11.43
C THR A 196 14.40 4.43 -10.60
N SER A 197 13.29 3.93 -11.13
CA SER A 197 12.52 2.84 -10.49
C SER A 197 13.35 1.55 -10.39
N ARG A 198 14.12 1.21 -11.41
CA ARG A 198 15.04 0.05 -11.39
C ARG A 198 16.19 0.23 -10.41
N VAL A 199 16.72 1.44 -10.26
CA VAL A 199 17.69 1.77 -9.21
C VAL A 199 17.08 1.54 -7.83
N ASN A 200 15.86 2.03 -7.58
CA ASN A 200 15.16 1.75 -6.33
C ASN A 200 14.90 0.25 -6.11
N PHE A 201 14.56 -0.48 -7.17
CA PHE A 201 14.38 -1.93 -7.11
C PHE A 201 15.67 -2.63 -6.68
N LEU A 202 16.82 -2.26 -7.27
CA LEU A 202 18.13 -2.76 -6.88
C LEU A 202 18.46 -2.42 -5.42
N LEU A 203 18.26 -1.16 -5.01
CA LEU A 203 18.57 -0.70 -3.65
C LEU A 203 17.66 -1.33 -2.58
N SER A 204 16.46 -1.79 -2.97
CA SER A 204 15.53 -2.40 -2.01
C SER A 204 16.05 -3.69 -1.40
N PHE A 205 16.86 -4.48 -2.11
CA PHE A 205 17.41 -5.73 -1.58
C PHE A 205 18.34 -5.50 -0.39
N PRO A 206 19.43 -4.71 -0.52
CA PRO A 206 20.29 -4.42 0.62
C PRO A 206 19.58 -3.61 1.70
N MET A 207 18.64 -2.73 1.36
CA MET A 207 17.84 -1.99 2.31
C MET A 207 17.03 -2.94 3.21
N LEU A 208 16.30 -3.90 2.63
CA LEU A 208 15.52 -4.89 3.38
C LEU A 208 16.42 -5.79 4.22
N LEU A 209 17.60 -6.18 3.69
CA LEU A 209 18.59 -6.94 4.46
C LEU A 209 19.02 -6.17 5.71
N CYS A 210 19.31 -4.88 5.60
CA CYS A 210 19.70 -4.04 6.74
C CYS A 210 18.54 -3.85 7.74
N MET A 211 17.29 -3.70 7.28
CA MET A 211 16.12 -3.56 8.15
C MET A 211 15.90 -4.82 9.01
N GLY A 212 16.02 -6.01 8.42
CA GLY A 212 15.95 -7.28 9.14
C GLY A 212 17.21 -7.54 9.99
N GLY A 213 18.38 -7.24 9.43
CA GLY A 213 19.68 -7.55 10.01
C GLY A 213 19.98 -6.81 11.32
N GLN A 214 19.44 -5.62 11.53
CA GLN A 214 19.63 -4.87 12.79
C GLN A 214 19.06 -5.62 14.02
N SER A 215 17.93 -6.32 13.85
CA SER A 215 17.25 -7.00 14.97
C SER A 215 17.55 -8.49 15.05
N HIS A 216 17.88 -9.13 13.93
CA HIS A 216 18.03 -10.59 13.82
C HIS A 216 19.46 -11.03 13.45
N GLY A 217 20.37 -10.07 13.28
CA GLY A 217 21.72 -10.34 12.75
C GLY A 217 21.74 -10.43 11.23
N LEU A 218 22.92 -10.18 10.68
CA LEU A 218 23.19 -10.44 9.26
C LEU A 218 23.55 -11.93 9.09
N PRO A 219 23.40 -12.51 7.88
CA PRO A 219 23.61 -13.95 7.66
C PRO A 219 25.09 -14.39 7.66
N PHE A 220 25.95 -13.59 8.30
CA PHE A 220 27.39 -13.86 8.45
C PHE A 220 27.92 -13.33 9.77
#